data_dc018b4b920d220c19bb87be4b245a19
#
_entry.id   dc018b4b920d220c19bb87be4b245a19
#
_cell.length_a   1.000
_cell.length_b   1.000
_cell.length_c   1.000
_cell.angle_alpha   90.00
_cell.angle_beta   90.00
_cell.angle_gamma   90.00
#
_symmetry.space_group_name_H-M   'P 1'
#
loop_
_entity.id
_entity.type
_entity.pdbx_description
1 polymer ?
#
loop_
_entity_poly.entity_id
_entity_poly.type
_entity_poly.pdbx_seq_one_letter_code
_entity_poly.pdbx_strand_id
1 'polypeptide(L)'
;MAVGPAFQLDETPGNVRYDWLRQRVLLRHRDEGLPRQQFRYKVGTSAFRSGSQQAIQPILLTEEYQRSMFYGELEYASSYPSRLVELKQVAADVLEASVVESDNRVGKVRELERHLRSEERFTYSLDLERIRLRREFQRDPVEDFVVNHHTGHCEYFASALALMCRSQGIPARVVVGYKGGEYNPTGQFYSVRQSDAHAWVEVFLEPRHLSYDLRAALPEDLMGAWLRADPTIPREDQQIKTLRRSLF
;
A
#
# COMPACT_ATOMS: atom_id res chain seq x y z
N MET A 1 -9.24 4.70 -7.70
CA MET A 1 -9.68 3.39 -7.17
C MET A 1 -8.78 2.35 -7.77
N ALA A 2 -7.99 1.66 -6.96
CA ALA A 2 -7.16 0.56 -7.42
C ALA A 2 -7.94 -0.74 -7.19
N VAL A 3 -8.35 -1.40 -8.26
CA VAL A 3 -8.90 -2.74 -8.27
C VAL A 3 -7.84 -3.59 -8.98
N GLY A 4 -6.96 -4.13 -8.22
CA GLY A 4 -5.89 -4.92 -8.81
C GLY A 4 -6.18 -6.42 -8.85
N PRO A 5 -5.52 -7.16 -9.72
CA PRO A 5 -5.23 -6.77 -11.09
C PRO A 5 -6.50 -6.81 -11.94
N ALA A 6 -6.82 -5.72 -12.61
CA ALA A 6 -7.90 -5.69 -13.58
C ALA A 6 -7.38 -6.21 -14.92
N PHE A 7 -8.13 -7.09 -15.57
CA PHE A 7 -7.79 -7.63 -16.89
C PHE A 7 -8.84 -7.26 -17.96
N GLN A 8 -9.95 -6.69 -17.55
CA GLN A 8 -11.02 -6.30 -18.46
C GLN A 8 -11.77 -5.09 -17.89
N LEU A 9 -12.12 -4.16 -18.75
CA LEU A 9 -12.94 -3.00 -18.43
C LEU A 9 -14.04 -2.86 -19.47
N ASP A 10 -15.25 -3.20 -19.10
CA ASP A 10 -16.44 -3.16 -19.95
C ASP A 10 -17.41 -2.07 -19.51
N GLU A 11 -18.30 -1.66 -20.41
CA GLU A 11 -19.41 -0.73 -20.14
C GLU A 11 -18.95 0.61 -19.52
N THR A 12 -17.81 1.15 -19.99
CA THR A 12 -17.33 2.44 -19.50
C THR A 12 -18.02 3.59 -20.21
N PRO A 13 -18.47 4.62 -19.47
CA PRO A 13 -18.80 5.89 -20.08
C PRO A 13 -17.60 6.45 -20.87
N GLY A 14 -17.83 7.13 -21.99
CA GLY A 14 -16.77 7.63 -22.88
C GLY A 14 -15.75 8.57 -22.22
N ASN A 15 -16.04 9.07 -21.02
CA ASN A 15 -15.15 9.90 -20.21
C ASN A 15 -14.33 9.11 -19.17
N VAL A 16 -14.41 7.78 -19.14
CA VAL A 16 -13.66 6.92 -18.24
C VAL A 16 -12.55 6.19 -19.01
N ARG A 17 -11.37 6.19 -18.44
CA ARG A 17 -10.20 5.47 -18.96
C ARG A 17 -9.57 4.64 -17.85
N TYR A 18 -9.11 3.43 -18.18
CA TYR A 18 -8.32 2.61 -17.28
C TYR A 18 -6.82 2.79 -17.54
N ASP A 19 -6.08 3.14 -16.50
CA ASP A 19 -4.62 3.19 -16.51
C ASP A 19 -4.08 1.82 -16.06
N TRP A 20 -3.69 1.02 -17.04
CA TRP A 20 -3.21 -0.36 -16.82
C TRP A 20 -1.91 -0.42 -16.03
N LEU A 21 -1.05 0.58 -16.17
CA LEU A 21 0.23 0.65 -15.46
C LEU A 21 0.02 0.91 -13.97
N ARG A 22 -0.91 1.83 -13.65
CA ARG A 22 -1.21 2.21 -12.27
C ARG A 22 -2.44 1.51 -11.68
N GLN A 23 -3.03 0.60 -12.46
CA GLN A 23 -4.21 -0.18 -12.04
C GLN A 23 -5.34 0.71 -11.47
N ARG A 24 -5.64 1.82 -12.14
CA ARG A 24 -6.63 2.79 -11.67
C ARG A 24 -7.57 3.26 -12.77
N VAL A 25 -8.78 3.61 -12.37
CA VAL A 25 -9.79 4.24 -13.22
C VAL A 25 -9.60 5.76 -13.18
N LEU A 26 -9.46 6.39 -14.34
CA LEU A 26 -9.32 7.83 -14.50
C LEU A 26 -10.56 8.42 -15.20
N LEU A 27 -11.02 9.57 -14.72
CA LEU A 27 -11.99 10.40 -15.41
C LEU A 27 -11.26 11.36 -16.36
N ARG A 28 -11.63 11.39 -17.64
CA ARG A 28 -10.97 12.25 -18.66
C ARG A 28 -11.21 13.74 -18.50
N HIS A 29 -12.37 14.14 -17.96
CA HIS A 29 -12.71 15.54 -17.70
C HIS A 29 -13.51 15.65 -16.40
N ARG A 30 -13.17 16.62 -15.58
CA ARG A 30 -14.06 17.21 -14.62
C ARG A 30 -14.71 18.39 -15.31
N ASP A 31 -15.94 18.24 -15.78
CA ASP A 31 -16.75 19.42 -16.06
C ASP A 31 -17.04 20.09 -14.70
N GLU A 32 -16.45 21.27 -14.51
CA GLU A 32 -16.71 22.11 -13.36
C GLU A 32 -18.18 22.48 -13.39
N GLY A 33 -18.98 21.93 -12.48
CA GLY A 33 -20.41 22.25 -12.34
C GLY A 33 -21.37 21.09 -12.47
N LEU A 34 -20.95 19.88 -12.85
CA LEU A 34 -21.86 18.74 -12.83
C LEU A 34 -22.01 18.17 -11.42
N PRO A 35 -23.24 17.84 -10.98
CA PRO A 35 -23.46 17.13 -9.73
C PRO A 35 -22.70 15.79 -9.78
N ARG A 36 -22.27 15.29 -8.62
CA ARG A 36 -21.59 14.01 -8.47
C ARG A 36 -22.40 12.91 -9.17
N GLN A 37 -22.14 12.67 -10.45
CA GLN A 37 -22.80 11.60 -11.21
C GLN A 37 -22.27 10.27 -10.74
N GLN A 38 -23.17 9.39 -10.31
CA GLN A 38 -22.86 7.98 -10.15
C GLN A 38 -22.74 7.38 -11.55
N PHE A 39 -21.59 6.81 -11.86
CA PHE A 39 -21.41 6.06 -13.10
C PHE A 39 -21.13 4.60 -12.77
N ARG A 40 -21.63 3.71 -13.62
CA ARG A 40 -21.42 2.29 -13.53
C ARG A 40 -20.36 1.88 -14.53
N TYR A 41 -19.51 0.95 -14.14
CA TYR A 41 -18.55 0.30 -15.00
C TYR A 41 -18.35 -1.13 -14.54
N LYS A 42 -17.99 -2.02 -15.45
CA LYS A 42 -17.60 -3.40 -15.14
C LYS A 42 -16.10 -3.54 -15.21
N VAL A 43 -15.51 -4.18 -14.22
CA VAL A 43 -14.09 -4.51 -14.18
C VAL A 43 -13.94 -6.01 -14.01
N GLY A 44 -13.29 -6.67 -14.97
CA GLY A 44 -12.81 -8.03 -14.81
C GLY A 44 -11.55 -8.01 -13.92
N THR A 45 -11.57 -8.75 -12.83
CA THR A 45 -10.44 -8.86 -11.92
C THR A 45 -10.31 -10.26 -11.37
N SER A 46 -9.07 -10.72 -11.18
CA SER A 46 -8.76 -11.96 -10.47
C SER A 46 -8.64 -11.76 -8.95
N ALA A 47 -8.74 -10.52 -8.45
CA ALA A 47 -8.50 -10.18 -7.05
C ALA A 47 -9.40 -10.95 -6.06
N PHE A 48 -10.58 -11.40 -6.51
CA PHE A 48 -11.54 -12.10 -5.66
C PHE A 48 -11.60 -13.62 -5.92
N ARG A 49 -10.87 -14.14 -6.92
CA ARG A 49 -10.96 -15.56 -7.31
C ARG A 49 -10.41 -16.54 -6.29
N SER A 50 -9.48 -16.12 -5.46
CA SER A 50 -8.80 -17.01 -4.52
C SER A 50 -8.96 -16.59 -3.06
N GLY A 51 -9.78 -15.58 -2.76
CA GLY A 51 -9.85 -15.00 -1.41
C GLY A 51 -8.50 -14.46 -0.93
N SER A 52 -7.43 -14.67 -1.69
CA SER A 52 -6.09 -14.24 -1.41
C SER A 52 -5.82 -12.94 -2.13
N GLN A 53 -5.41 -11.98 -1.38
CA GLN A 53 -4.77 -10.79 -1.88
C GLN A 53 -3.50 -11.26 -2.61
N GLN A 54 -3.42 -11.07 -3.93
CA GLN A 54 -2.15 -11.31 -4.62
C GLN A 54 -1.09 -10.43 -3.99
N ALA A 55 -0.22 -11.06 -3.21
CA ALA A 55 0.86 -10.35 -2.53
C ALA A 55 1.92 -9.83 -3.51
N ILE A 56 1.98 -10.40 -4.72
CA ILE A 56 2.98 -10.08 -5.74
C ILE A 56 2.30 -9.81 -7.08
N GLN A 57 2.64 -8.67 -7.67
CA GLN A 57 2.16 -8.23 -8.98
C GLN A 57 3.35 -8.16 -9.94
N PRO A 58 3.48 -9.10 -10.90
CA PRO A 58 4.55 -9.06 -11.89
C PRO A 58 4.38 -7.89 -12.86
N ILE A 59 5.50 -7.35 -13.34
CA ILE A 59 5.54 -6.24 -14.29
C ILE A 59 6.17 -6.73 -15.58
N LEU A 60 5.38 -6.72 -16.62
CA LEU A 60 5.77 -7.01 -17.99
C LEU A 60 5.57 -5.72 -18.79
N LEU A 61 6.62 -5.18 -19.36
CA LEU A 61 6.58 -3.96 -20.17
C LEU A 61 7.05 -4.28 -21.58
N THR A 62 6.10 -4.28 -22.50
CA THR A 62 6.37 -4.62 -23.90
C THR A 62 6.73 -3.41 -24.76
N GLU A 63 6.30 -2.21 -24.36
CA GLU A 63 6.50 -0.99 -25.13
C GLU A 63 7.53 -0.06 -24.48
N GLU A 64 8.35 0.61 -25.29
CA GLU A 64 9.39 1.56 -24.83
C GLU A 64 8.79 2.70 -23.99
N TYR A 65 7.64 3.21 -24.39
CA TYR A 65 6.90 4.22 -23.63
C TYR A 65 6.53 3.74 -22.22
N GLN A 66 6.06 2.49 -22.08
CA GLN A 66 5.74 1.90 -20.80
C GLN A 66 6.98 1.76 -19.92
N ARG A 67 8.12 1.39 -20.51
CA ARG A 67 9.41 1.29 -19.82
C ARG A 67 9.86 2.66 -19.31
N SER A 68 9.79 3.70 -20.12
CA SER A 68 10.18 5.07 -19.70
C SER A 68 9.32 5.55 -18.52
N MET A 69 8.00 5.37 -18.57
CA MET A 69 7.12 5.73 -17.46
C MET A 69 7.41 4.93 -16.20
N PHE A 70 7.70 3.65 -16.36
CA PHE A 70 8.01 2.77 -15.23
C PHE A 70 9.30 3.18 -14.53
N TYR A 71 10.36 3.52 -15.28
CA TYR A 71 11.61 3.99 -14.68
C TYR A 71 11.43 5.32 -13.94
N GLY A 72 10.63 6.24 -14.43
CA GLY A 72 10.27 7.46 -13.71
C GLY A 72 9.52 7.19 -12.40
N GLU A 73 8.58 6.24 -12.41
CA GLU A 73 7.91 5.79 -11.17
C GLU A 73 8.87 5.13 -10.18
N LEU A 74 9.79 4.32 -10.69
CA LEU A 74 10.77 3.63 -9.86
C LEU A 74 11.78 4.61 -9.24
N GLU A 75 12.22 5.62 -10.00
CA GLU A 75 13.06 6.70 -9.50
C GLU A 75 12.36 7.44 -8.36
N TYR A 76 11.11 7.83 -8.56
CA TYR A 76 10.30 8.45 -7.49
C TYR A 76 10.14 7.53 -6.28
N ALA A 77 9.83 6.23 -6.50
CA ALA A 77 9.69 5.23 -5.44
C ALA A 77 11.01 4.95 -4.69
N SER A 78 12.15 5.31 -5.27
CA SER A 78 13.48 5.17 -4.65
C SER A 78 13.92 6.43 -3.91
N SER A 79 13.27 7.56 -4.16
CA SER A 79 13.64 8.86 -3.57
C SER A 79 13.36 8.90 -2.08
N TYR A 80 14.36 9.28 -1.30
CA TYR A 80 14.28 9.46 0.14
C TYR A 80 14.67 10.88 0.57
N PRO A 81 13.83 11.59 1.33
CA PRO A 81 14.15 12.92 1.82
C PRO A 81 15.28 12.89 2.86
N SER A 82 16.42 13.50 2.58
CA SER A 82 17.60 13.49 3.45
C SER A 82 17.37 14.09 4.84
N ARG A 83 16.32 14.91 4.98
CA ARG A 83 15.93 15.54 6.28
C ARG A 83 15.34 14.56 7.30
N LEU A 84 14.85 13.40 6.87
CA LEU A 84 14.22 12.40 7.76
C LEU A 84 15.28 11.49 8.40
N VAL A 85 16.15 12.06 9.20
CA VAL A 85 17.33 11.38 9.75
C VAL A 85 16.95 10.34 10.80
N GLU A 86 16.04 10.70 11.71
CA GLU A 86 15.64 9.82 12.80
C GLU A 86 14.82 8.63 12.30
N LEU A 87 13.90 8.84 11.34
CA LEU A 87 13.16 7.76 10.70
C LEU A 87 14.10 6.75 10.02
N LYS A 88 15.15 7.25 9.32
CA LYS A 88 16.19 6.40 8.74
C LYS A 88 16.92 5.58 9.79
N GLN A 89 17.26 6.21 10.94
CA GLN A 89 17.94 5.53 12.03
C GLN A 89 17.06 4.41 12.61
N VAL A 90 15.78 4.70 12.90
CA VAL A 90 14.84 3.68 13.40
C VAL A 90 14.75 2.50 12.42
N ALA A 91 14.68 2.76 11.11
CA ALA A 91 14.65 1.68 10.11
C ALA A 91 15.94 0.83 10.14
N ALA A 92 17.10 1.47 10.30
CA ALA A 92 18.38 0.77 10.40
C ALA A 92 18.46 -0.07 11.68
N ASP A 93 18.08 0.48 12.82
CA ASP A 93 18.11 -0.21 14.13
C ASP A 93 17.18 -1.46 14.11
N VAL A 94 16.01 -1.35 13.50
CA VAL A 94 15.08 -2.48 13.35
C VAL A 94 15.70 -3.61 12.54
N LEU A 95 16.39 -3.27 11.46
CA LEU A 95 17.02 -4.28 10.61
C LEU A 95 18.28 -4.85 11.22
N GLU A 96 19.07 -4.06 11.97
CA GLU A 96 20.27 -4.51 12.69
C GLU A 96 19.91 -5.48 13.82
N ALA A 97 18.79 -5.23 14.51
CA ALA A 97 18.26 -6.13 15.53
C ALA A 97 17.66 -7.44 14.96
N SER A 98 17.48 -7.52 13.65
CA SER A 98 16.92 -8.69 12.96
C SER A 98 18.01 -9.65 12.50
N VAL A 99 17.60 -10.91 12.24
CA VAL A 99 18.48 -11.94 11.65
C VAL A 99 18.40 -11.99 10.12
N VAL A 100 17.88 -10.94 9.50
CA VAL A 100 17.65 -10.88 8.05
C VAL A 100 18.95 -10.59 7.31
N GLU A 101 19.28 -11.43 6.33
CA GLU A 101 20.44 -11.23 5.47
C GLU A 101 20.37 -9.90 4.69
N SER A 102 21.55 -9.33 4.43
CA SER A 102 21.67 -7.99 3.84
C SER A 102 21.07 -7.82 2.45
N ASP A 103 21.00 -8.87 1.65
CA ASP A 103 20.43 -8.91 0.30
C ASP A 103 18.96 -9.38 0.26
N ASN A 104 18.44 -9.91 1.37
CA ASN A 104 17.04 -10.36 1.47
C ASN A 104 16.06 -9.19 1.60
N ARG A 105 15.71 -8.57 0.47
CA ARG A 105 14.76 -7.45 0.45
C ARG A 105 13.39 -7.80 1.02
N VAL A 106 12.87 -8.99 0.71
CA VAL A 106 11.56 -9.43 1.23
C VAL A 106 11.59 -9.54 2.74
N GLY A 107 12.64 -10.14 3.28
CA GLY A 107 12.86 -10.26 4.73
C GLY A 107 12.90 -8.89 5.39
N LYS A 108 13.69 -7.94 4.86
CA LYS A 108 13.77 -6.57 5.39
C LYS A 108 12.41 -5.88 5.42
N VAL A 109 11.64 -5.97 4.32
CA VAL A 109 10.30 -5.38 4.26
C VAL A 109 9.39 -5.97 5.34
N ARG A 110 9.44 -7.29 5.55
CA ARG A 110 8.62 -7.97 6.55
C ARG A 110 9.02 -7.60 7.99
N GLU A 111 10.30 -7.36 8.25
CA GLU A 111 10.73 -6.86 9.57
C GLU A 111 10.23 -5.44 9.84
N LEU A 112 10.39 -4.52 8.87
CA LEU A 112 9.88 -3.16 8.99
C LEU A 112 8.34 -3.14 9.13
N GLU A 113 7.64 -3.96 8.38
CA GLU A 113 6.19 -4.15 8.49
C GLU A 113 5.80 -4.65 9.89
N ARG A 114 6.49 -5.67 10.41
CA ARG A 114 6.26 -6.24 11.74
C ARG A 114 6.49 -5.21 12.85
N HIS A 115 7.54 -4.40 12.73
CA HIS A 115 7.83 -3.32 13.67
C HIS A 115 6.65 -2.34 13.78
N LEU A 116 6.12 -1.87 12.66
CA LEU A 116 4.98 -0.96 12.63
C LEU A 116 3.67 -1.61 13.07
N ARG A 117 3.52 -2.92 12.94
CA ARG A 117 2.35 -3.70 13.41
C ARG A 117 2.41 -4.05 14.89
N SER A 118 3.45 -3.68 15.61
CA SER A 118 3.56 -3.91 17.05
C SER A 118 2.53 -3.08 17.81
N GLU A 119 1.50 -3.73 18.33
CA GLU A 119 0.44 -3.10 19.11
C GLU A 119 0.88 -2.61 20.50
N GLU A 120 2.02 -3.07 20.97
CA GLU A 120 2.66 -2.57 22.18
C GLU A 120 3.23 -1.17 21.94
N ARG A 121 3.65 -0.89 20.72
CA ARG A 121 4.34 0.34 20.33
C ARG A 121 3.43 1.31 19.59
N PHE A 122 2.64 0.83 18.63
CA PHE A 122 1.81 1.67 17.77
C PHE A 122 0.32 1.50 18.06
N THR A 123 -0.44 2.57 17.83
CA THR A 123 -1.90 2.59 18.00
C THR A 123 -2.57 3.09 16.73
N TYR A 124 -3.52 2.34 16.20
CA TYR A 124 -4.37 2.81 15.12
C TYR A 124 -5.47 3.75 15.66
N SER A 125 -5.63 4.92 15.06
CA SER A 125 -6.67 5.86 15.42
C SER A 125 -7.15 6.64 14.20
N LEU A 126 -8.48 6.88 14.13
CA LEU A 126 -9.11 7.82 13.20
C LEU A 126 -9.41 9.19 13.84
N ASP A 127 -9.08 9.35 15.10
CA ASP A 127 -9.23 10.60 15.83
C ASP A 127 -8.10 11.57 15.45
N LEU A 128 -8.37 12.38 14.43
CA LEU A 128 -7.41 13.34 13.90
C LEU A 128 -7.07 14.45 14.90
N GLU A 129 -7.98 14.81 15.79
CA GLU A 129 -7.71 15.80 16.85
C GLU A 129 -6.71 15.25 17.85
N ARG A 130 -6.90 14.01 18.30
CA ARG A 130 -5.99 13.33 19.20
C ARG A 130 -4.59 13.19 18.59
N ILE A 131 -4.51 12.86 17.30
CA ILE A 131 -3.24 12.79 16.56
C ILE A 131 -2.59 14.18 16.54
N ARG A 132 -3.34 15.22 16.16
CA ARG A 132 -2.86 16.59 16.06
C ARG A 132 -2.34 17.14 17.38
N LEU A 133 -3.02 16.86 18.49
CA LEU A 133 -2.64 17.33 19.83
C LEU A 133 -1.33 16.71 20.36
N ARG A 134 -0.95 15.54 19.86
CA ARG A 134 0.27 14.83 20.24
C ARG A 134 1.46 15.13 19.35
N ARG A 135 1.22 15.81 18.23
CA ARG A 135 2.21 16.05 17.20
C ARG A 135 3.18 17.17 17.55
N GLU A 136 4.47 16.93 17.28
CA GLU A 136 5.49 17.98 17.31
C GLU A 136 5.48 18.75 15.98
N PHE A 137 5.03 20.01 16.00
CA PHE A 137 4.77 20.80 14.78
C PHE A 137 6.00 21.09 13.92
N GLN A 138 7.20 21.06 14.51
CA GLN A 138 8.45 21.33 13.78
C GLN A 138 8.99 20.09 13.06
N ARG A 139 8.48 18.91 13.38
CA ARG A 139 8.90 17.63 12.81
C ARG A 139 8.04 17.21 11.62
N ASP A 140 8.64 16.48 10.67
CA ASP A 140 7.86 15.86 9.61
C ASP A 140 6.79 14.93 10.22
N PRO A 141 5.53 14.97 9.74
CA PRO A 141 4.44 14.20 10.35
C PRO A 141 4.68 12.70 10.43
N VAL A 142 5.37 12.14 9.43
CA VAL A 142 5.61 10.69 9.37
C VAL A 142 6.78 10.31 10.27
N GLU A 143 7.82 11.13 10.32
CA GLU A 143 8.94 10.93 11.24
C GLU A 143 8.47 11.05 12.70
N ASP A 144 7.66 12.06 12.99
CA ASP A 144 7.06 12.27 14.31
C ASP A 144 6.16 11.10 14.74
N PHE A 145 5.40 10.52 13.79
CA PHE A 145 4.62 9.30 14.04
C PHE A 145 5.51 8.12 14.45
N VAL A 146 6.62 7.90 13.74
CA VAL A 146 7.51 6.76 14.00
C VAL A 146 8.31 6.92 15.29
N VAL A 147 8.74 8.16 15.62
CA VAL A 147 9.70 8.43 16.70
C VAL A 147 9.01 8.79 18.02
N ASN A 148 7.89 9.51 17.97
CA ASN A 148 7.28 10.11 19.17
C ASN A 148 5.90 9.56 19.52
N HIS A 149 4.88 9.92 18.72
CA HIS A 149 3.51 9.76 19.21
C HIS A 149 2.88 8.41 18.88
N HIS A 150 3.42 7.66 17.93
CA HIS A 150 3.04 6.28 17.58
C HIS A 150 1.55 6.04 17.35
N THR A 151 0.77 7.10 17.09
CA THR A 151 -0.68 7.03 16.91
C THR A 151 -1.06 7.62 15.55
N GLY A 152 -1.73 6.85 14.70
CA GLY A 152 -2.10 7.29 13.36
C GLY A 152 -3.13 6.38 12.69
N HIS A 153 -3.58 6.78 11.50
CA HIS A 153 -4.42 5.97 10.62
C HIS A 153 -3.60 5.31 9.51
N CYS A 154 -4.24 4.56 8.62
CA CYS A 154 -3.56 3.77 7.59
C CYS A 154 -2.54 4.55 6.74
N GLU A 155 -2.78 5.84 6.46
CA GLU A 155 -1.85 6.67 5.69
C GLU A 155 -0.53 6.93 6.44
N TYR A 156 -0.56 7.12 7.77
CA TYR A 156 0.65 7.25 8.57
C TYR A 156 1.47 5.96 8.55
N PHE A 157 0.82 4.82 8.76
CA PHE A 157 1.46 3.50 8.73
C PHE A 157 2.06 3.21 7.36
N ALA A 158 1.29 3.42 6.28
CA ALA A 158 1.76 3.18 4.92
C ALA A 158 2.91 4.12 4.54
N SER A 159 2.80 5.42 4.86
CA SER A 159 3.86 6.39 4.58
C SER A 159 5.14 6.06 5.36
N ALA A 160 5.01 5.67 6.63
CA ALA A 160 6.13 5.25 7.45
C ALA A 160 6.86 4.05 6.84
N LEU A 161 6.14 2.96 6.49
CA LEU A 161 6.75 1.80 5.88
C LEU A 161 7.42 2.14 4.55
N ALA A 162 6.77 2.93 3.68
CA ALA A 162 7.36 3.32 2.41
C ALA A 162 8.67 4.10 2.59
N LEU A 163 8.70 5.06 3.51
CA LEU A 163 9.90 5.84 3.81
C LEU A 163 10.98 5.01 4.50
N MET A 164 10.62 4.12 5.43
CA MET A 164 11.57 3.18 6.03
C MET A 164 12.21 2.28 4.97
N CYS A 165 11.44 1.71 4.04
CA CYS A 165 11.97 0.95 2.92
C CYS A 165 12.91 1.77 2.04
N ARG A 166 12.49 2.98 1.64
CA ARG A 166 13.31 3.89 0.80
C ARG A 166 14.62 4.28 1.48
N SER A 167 14.61 4.51 2.78
CA SER A 167 15.81 4.83 3.56
C SER A 167 16.87 3.71 3.55
N GLN A 168 16.42 2.48 3.27
CA GLN A 168 17.25 1.27 3.16
C GLN A 168 17.53 0.87 1.71
N GLY A 169 17.30 1.79 0.75
CA GLY A 169 17.52 1.54 -0.68
C GLY A 169 16.52 0.58 -1.33
N ILE A 170 15.37 0.36 -0.70
CA ILE A 170 14.31 -0.50 -1.22
C ILE A 170 13.21 0.39 -1.83
N PRO A 171 13.00 0.37 -3.15
CA PRO A 171 11.99 1.21 -3.78
C PRO A 171 10.59 0.82 -3.29
N ALA A 172 9.82 1.82 -2.85
CA ALA A 172 8.50 1.61 -2.28
C ALA A 172 7.55 2.76 -2.62
N ARG A 173 6.26 2.45 -2.80
CA ARG A 173 5.22 3.45 -3.05
C ARG A 173 4.02 3.23 -2.15
N VAL A 174 3.38 4.31 -1.73
CA VAL A 174 2.09 4.26 -1.05
C VAL A 174 0.99 4.10 -2.09
N VAL A 175 0.09 3.16 -1.85
CA VAL A 175 -1.09 2.92 -2.67
C VAL A 175 -2.34 3.19 -1.84
N VAL A 176 -3.29 3.91 -2.42
CA VAL A 176 -4.58 4.18 -1.81
C VAL A 176 -5.70 3.54 -2.63
N GLY A 177 -6.67 2.96 -1.95
CA GLY A 177 -7.77 2.27 -2.62
C GLY A 177 -8.81 1.80 -1.60
N TYR A 178 -9.40 0.66 -1.87
CA TYR A 178 -10.36 0.03 -0.96
C TYR A 178 -9.90 -1.37 -0.61
N LYS A 179 -10.00 -1.71 0.68
CA LYS A 179 -9.66 -3.03 1.21
C LYS A 179 -10.93 -3.73 1.65
N GLY A 180 -11.35 -4.72 0.85
CA GLY A 180 -12.56 -5.49 1.11
C GLY A 180 -13.79 -4.93 0.43
N GLY A 181 -14.93 -5.35 0.95
CA GLY A 181 -16.27 -5.06 0.49
C GLY A 181 -17.20 -6.21 0.91
N GLU A 182 -18.47 -5.92 1.09
CA GLU A 182 -19.49 -6.88 1.47
C GLU A 182 -20.08 -7.52 0.21
N TYR A 183 -19.97 -8.85 0.07
CA TYR A 183 -20.56 -9.56 -1.05
C TYR A 183 -22.06 -9.74 -0.85
N ASN A 184 -22.86 -9.28 -1.81
CA ASN A 184 -24.30 -9.50 -1.87
C ASN A 184 -24.58 -10.73 -2.77
N PRO A 185 -24.97 -11.89 -2.21
CA PRO A 185 -25.18 -13.10 -2.98
C PRO A 185 -26.41 -13.04 -3.89
N THR A 186 -27.42 -12.27 -3.50
CA THR A 186 -28.66 -12.11 -4.29
C THR A 186 -28.42 -11.27 -5.54
N GLY A 187 -27.69 -10.17 -5.40
CA GLY A 187 -27.37 -9.28 -6.52
C GLY A 187 -26.07 -9.62 -7.23
N GLN A 188 -25.29 -10.57 -6.72
CA GLN A 188 -23.98 -11.00 -7.25
C GLN A 188 -23.00 -9.83 -7.45
N PHE A 189 -22.93 -8.91 -6.48
CA PHE A 189 -22.00 -7.78 -6.49
C PHE A 189 -21.35 -7.58 -5.13
N TYR A 190 -20.21 -6.86 -5.13
CA TYR A 190 -19.58 -6.36 -3.91
C TYR A 190 -20.00 -4.92 -3.62
N SER A 191 -20.48 -4.68 -2.41
CA SER A 191 -20.73 -3.34 -1.90
C SER A 191 -19.47 -2.81 -1.23
N VAL A 192 -18.88 -1.76 -1.79
CA VAL A 192 -17.67 -1.11 -1.26
C VAL A 192 -18.06 0.24 -0.70
N ARG A 193 -17.77 0.49 0.55
CA ARG A 193 -18.11 1.70 1.28
C ARG A 193 -16.92 2.64 1.44
N GLN A 194 -17.15 3.89 1.75
CA GLN A 194 -16.10 4.84 2.10
C GLN A 194 -15.28 4.39 3.31
N SER A 195 -15.91 3.64 4.23
CA SER A 195 -15.23 3.04 5.38
C SER A 195 -14.20 1.97 5.03
N ASP A 196 -14.27 1.41 3.81
CA ASP A 196 -13.34 0.40 3.30
C ASP A 196 -12.11 1.04 2.62
N ALA A 197 -12.08 2.40 2.57
CA ALA A 197 -10.91 3.13 2.08
C ALA A 197 -9.67 2.79 2.92
N HIS A 198 -8.55 2.52 2.25
CA HIS A 198 -7.34 2.04 2.89
C HIS A 198 -6.09 2.48 2.13
N ALA A 199 -4.99 2.60 2.86
CA ALA A 199 -3.66 2.82 2.31
C ALA A 199 -2.74 1.65 2.68
N TRP A 200 -1.92 1.23 1.72
CA TRP A 200 -0.90 0.18 1.90
C TRP A 200 0.36 0.54 1.12
N VAL A 201 1.36 -0.31 1.17
CA VAL A 201 2.63 -0.12 0.46
C VAL A 201 2.80 -1.19 -0.61
N GLU A 202 3.37 -0.80 -1.73
CA GLU A 202 3.92 -1.71 -2.71
C GLU A 202 5.43 -1.47 -2.83
N VAL A 203 6.19 -2.54 -2.67
CA VAL A 203 7.65 -2.54 -2.70
C VAL A 203 8.12 -3.22 -3.96
N PHE A 204 9.04 -2.57 -4.68
CA PHE A 204 9.58 -3.13 -5.91
C PHE A 204 10.68 -4.16 -5.64
N LEU A 205 10.50 -5.33 -6.22
CA LEU A 205 11.46 -6.43 -6.22
C LEU A 205 11.97 -6.67 -7.65
N GLU A 206 13.26 -6.56 -7.84
CA GLU A 206 13.89 -7.02 -9.07
C GLU A 206 13.82 -8.56 -9.15
N PRO A 207 13.92 -9.17 -10.35
CA PRO A 207 13.83 -10.62 -10.51
C PRO A 207 14.77 -11.42 -9.58
N ARG A 208 15.97 -10.88 -9.29
CA ARG A 208 16.95 -11.51 -8.38
C ARG A 208 16.50 -11.58 -6.92
N HIS A 209 15.54 -10.75 -6.50
CA HIS A 209 15.01 -10.73 -5.13
C HIS A 209 13.79 -11.63 -4.96
N LEU A 210 13.29 -12.24 -6.04
CA LEU A 210 12.20 -13.21 -6.00
C LEU A 210 12.76 -14.60 -5.64
N SER A 211 11.97 -15.40 -4.91
CA SER A 211 12.33 -16.80 -4.69
C SER A 211 12.42 -17.56 -6.00
N TYR A 212 13.21 -18.64 -6.01
CA TYR A 212 13.37 -19.47 -7.20
C TYR A 212 12.03 -19.94 -7.77
N ASP A 213 11.14 -20.42 -6.92
CA ASP A 213 9.82 -20.93 -7.34
C ASP A 213 8.95 -19.84 -7.99
N LEU A 214 8.94 -18.63 -7.41
CA LEU A 214 8.23 -17.49 -7.97
C LEU A 214 8.83 -17.07 -9.32
N ARG A 215 10.15 -17.03 -9.41
CA ARG A 215 10.84 -16.65 -10.65
C ARG A 215 10.61 -17.67 -11.77
N ALA A 216 10.61 -18.95 -11.46
CA ALA A 216 10.36 -20.03 -12.40
C ALA A 216 8.90 -20.04 -12.92
N ALA A 217 7.96 -19.51 -12.13
CA ALA A 217 6.55 -19.40 -12.50
C ALA A 217 6.21 -18.13 -13.29
N LEU A 218 7.15 -17.21 -13.48
CA LEU A 218 6.95 -15.92 -14.13
C LEU A 218 7.67 -15.89 -15.49
N PRO A 219 7.22 -15.05 -16.45
CA PRO A 219 7.86 -14.89 -17.75
C PRO A 219 9.35 -14.47 -17.65
N GLU A 220 10.15 -14.88 -18.63
CA GLU A 220 11.60 -14.58 -18.67
C GLU A 220 11.90 -13.09 -18.84
N ASP A 221 11.01 -12.33 -19.50
CA ASP A 221 11.10 -10.89 -19.74
C ASP A 221 10.57 -10.03 -18.57
N LEU A 222 10.41 -10.65 -17.40
CA LEU A 222 9.98 -9.97 -16.19
C LEU A 222 10.90 -8.82 -15.81
N MET A 223 10.37 -7.60 -15.75
CA MET A 223 11.09 -6.41 -15.27
C MET A 223 11.27 -6.41 -13.75
N GLY A 224 10.36 -7.07 -13.04
CA GLY A 224 10.30 -7.15 -11.60
C GLY A 224 8.86 -7.33 -11.12
N ALA A 225 8.65 -7.17 -9.84
CA ALA A 225 7.33 -7.32 -9.25
C ALA A 225 7.11 -6.32 -8.11
N TRP A 226 5.87 -5.87 -7.93
CA TRP A 226 5.45 -5.14 -6.75
C TRP A 226 4.97 -6.13 -5.68
N LEU A 227 5.63 -6.13 -4.53
CA LEU A 227 5.23 -6.87 -3.34
C LEU A 227 4.33 -5.99 -2.48
N ARG A 228 3.13 -6.44 -2.18
CA ARG A 228 2.23 -5.76 -1.25
C ARG A 228 2.67 -5.99 0.20
N ALA A 229 2.72 -4.91 0.96
CA ALA A 229 2.92 -4.88 2.40
C ALA A 229 1.90 -3.92 3.04
N ASP A 230 1.29 -4.34 4.14
CA ASP A 230 0.27 -3.56 4.83
C ASP A 230 0.62 -3.47 6.32
N PRO A 231 1.28 -2.40 6.76
CA PRO A 231 1.75 -2.24 8.14
C PRO A 231 0.63 -1.87 9.12
N THR A 232 -0.61 -1.70 8.63
CA THR A 232 -1.72 -1.26 9.47
C THR A 232 -2.16 -2.36 10.42
N ILE A 233 -2.33 -2.00 11.69
CA ILE A 233 -2.89 -2.89 12.71
C ILE A 233 -4.36 -3.16 12.38
N PRO A 234 -4.82 -4.42 12.32
CA PRO A 234 -6.19 -4.76 12.01
C PRO A 234 -7.20 -4.15 13.01
N ARG A 235 -8.31 -3.60 12.51
CA ARG A 235 -9.34 -2.99 13.37
C ARG A 235 -10.05 -4.00 14.28
N GLU A 236 -10.18 -5.23 13.84
CA GLU A 236 -10.85 -6.31 14.60
C GLU A 236 -10.15 -6.58 15.94
N ASP A 237 -8.83 -6.55 15.95
CA ASP A 237 -8.05 -6.77 17.17
C ASP A 237 -8.24 -5.64 18.20
N GLN A 238 -8.51 -4.42 17.74
CA GLN A 238 -8.79 -3.29 18.63
C GLN A 238 -10.18 -3.35 19.27
N GLN A 239 -11.20 -3.79 18.55
CA GLN A 239 -12.54 -3.97 19.10
C GLN A 239 -12.57 -5.06 20.17
N ILE A 240 -11.89 -6.18 19.91
CA ILE A 240 -11.78 -7.29 20.86
C ILE A 240 -11.02 -6.87 22.13
N LYS A 241 -9.94 -6.07 21.98
CA LYS A 241 -9.18 -5.56 23.15
C LYS A 241 -9.98 -4.55 23.97
N THR A 242 -10.77 -3.69 23.31
CA THR A 242 -11.65 -2.75 24.02
C THR A 242 -12.71 -3.50 24.81
N LEU A 243 -13.32 -4.53 24.24
CA LEU A 243 -14.28 -5.40 24.92
C LEU A 243 -13.63 -6.17 26.08
N ARG A 244 -12.42 -6.70 25.91
CA ARG A 244 -11.69 -7.38 26.99
C ARG A 244 -11.29 -6.45 28.13
N ARG A 245 -10.90 -5.19 27.84
CA ARG A 245 -10.59 -4.19 28.86
C ARG A 245 -11.83 -3.66 29.62
N SER A 246 -13.01 -3.74 29.03
CA SER A 246 -14.27 -3.36 29.70
C SER A 246 -14.89 -4.47 30.52
N LEU A 247 -14.36 -5.71 30.45
CA LEU A 247 -14.83 -6.88 31.18
C LEU A 247 -13.97 -7.26 32.41
N PHE A 248 -12.88 -6.50 32.63
CA PHE A 248 -12.01 -6.56 33.80
C PHE A 248 -11.81 -5.16 34.38
#